data_8d407486242bb1908dc12daa5a12efb6
#
_entry.id   8d407486242bb1908dc12daa5a12efb6
#
_cell.length_a   1.000
_cell.length_b   1.000
_cell.length_c   1.000
_cell.angle_alpha   90.00
_cell.angle_beta   90.00
_cell.angle_gamma   90.00
#
_symmetry.space_group_name_H-M   'P 1'
#
loop_
_entity.id
_entity.type
_entity.pdbx_description
1 polymer ?
#
loop_
_entity_poly.entity_id
_entity_poly.type
_entity_poly.pdbx_seq_one_letter_code
_entity_poly.pdbx_strand_id
1 'polypeptide(L)'
;IGWDNFTRVFTDEGIQKPFFAIFVWTVVFSVLTVILTVAVGMVLACLVQWESLKGKAIYRVLLILPYAVPSFISILIFKGLFNQSFGEINMMLSALFGIKPAWFSDPTTARSMIIIVNTWLGYPYMMILCMGLLKAIPDDLYEASAMDGAGPFQNFFKITLPLLIKPLTPLMIASFAFNFNNFVLIQLLTNGGPDRLGTTTPAGYTDLLV
;
A
#
# COMPACT_ATOMS: atom_id res chain seq x y z
N ILE A 1 -30.43 11.24 -21.04
CA ILE A 1 -29.39 11.67 -20.08
C ILE A 1 -30.15 12.25 -18.88
N GLY A 2 -30.07 11.60 -17.74
CA GLY A 2 -30.77 11.98 -16.52
C GLY A 2 -30.40 11.04 -15.40
N TRP A 3 -31.30 10.82 -14.46
CA TRP A 3 -31.11 9.92 -13.31
C TRP A 3 -31.17 8.43 -13.68
N ASP A 4 -31.52 8.07 -14.92
CA ASP A 4 -31.71 6.68 -15.34
C ASP A 4 -30.50 5.80 -15.14
N ASN A 5 -29.28 6.33 -15.36
CA ASN A 5 -28.05 5.58 -15.15
C ASN A 5 -27.80 5.31 -13.65
N PHE A 6 -28.17 6.23 -12.80
CA PHE A 6 -28.07 6.04 -11.34
C PHE A 6 -29.10 5.04 -10.83
N THR A 7 -30.33 5.09 -11.35
CA THR A 7 -31.37 4.12 -10.97
C THR A 7 -31.00 2.71 -11.43
N ARG A 8 -30.38 2.55 -12.60
CA ARG A 8 -29.93 1.24 -13.13
C ARG A 8 -28.88 0.59 -12.23
N VAL A 9 -28.00 1.34 -11.58
CA VAL A 9 -27.02 0.78 -10.63
C VAL A 9 -27.72 0.08 -9.44
N PHE A 10 -28.93 0.54 -9.07
CA PHE A 10 -29.69 0.00 -7.94
C PHE A 10 -30.80 -0.98 -8.36
N THR A 11 -31.18 -1.03 -9.64
CA THR A 11 -32.30 -1.84 -10.11
C THR A 11 -31.91 -2.97 -11.05
N ASP A 12 -30.78 -2.86 -11.76
CA ASP A 12 -30.29 -3.87 -12.69
C ASP A 12 -29.29 -4.79 -11.98
N GLU A 13 -29.68 -6.04 -11.73
CA GLU A 13 -28.82 -7.03 -11.05
C GLU A 13 -27.50 -7.28 -11.76
N GLY A 14 -27.46 -7.16 -13.09
CA GLY A 14 -26.25 -7.36 -13.90
C GLY A 14 -25.20 -6.26 -13.69
N ILE A 15 -25.64 -5.06 -13.28
CA ILE A 15 -24.79 -3.91 -12.97
C ILE A 15 -24.53 -3.83 -11.45
N GLN A 16 -25.56 -4.06 -10.64
CA GLN A 16 -25.51 -3.91 -9.20
C GLN A 16 -24.45 -4.79 -8.54
N LYS A 17 -24.42 -6.09 -8.88
CA LYS A 17 -23.46 -7.04 -8.27
C LYS A 17 -21.99 -6.68 -8.52
N PRO A 18 -21.56 -6.42 -9.79
CA PRO A 18 -20.20 -5.96 -10.05
C PRO A 18 -19.87 -4.62 -9.37
N PHE A 19 -20.80 -3.66 -9.44
CA PHE A 19 -20.63 -2.33 -8.86
C PHE A 19 -20.33 -2.37 -7.35
N PHE A 20 -21.16 -3.04 -6.58
CA PHE A 20 -20.93 -3.13 -5.13
C PHE A 20 -19.68 -3.95 -4.78
N ALA A 21 -19.38 -4.99 -5.55
CA ALA A 21 -18.16 -5.76 -5.35
C ALA A 21 -16.89 -4.92 -5.63
N ILE A 22 -16.90 -4.09 -6.67
CA ILE A 22 -15.81 -3.15 -6.99
C ILE A 22 -15.74 -2.06 -5.93
N PHE A 23 -16.86 -1.50 -5.48
CA PHE A 23 -16.89 -0.49 -4.44
C PHE A 23 -16.24 -0.99 -3.15
N VAL A 24 -16.66 -2.18 -2.67
CA VAL A 24 -16.07 -2.78 -1.47
C VAL A 24 -14.58 -3.01 -1.66
N TRP A 25 -14.17 -3.54 -2.82
CA TRP A 25 -12.76 -3.74 -3.10
C TRP A 25 -11.98 -2.41 -3.13
N THR A 26 -12.51 -1.36 -3.75
CA THR A 26 -11.87 -0.04 -3.81
C THR A 26 -11.64 0.53 -2.41
N VAL A 27 -12.65 0.43 -1.52
CA VAL A 27 -12.51 0.87 -0.13
C VAL A 27 -11.47 0.03 0.61
N VAL A 28 -11.54 -1.30 0.51
CA VAL A 28 -10.59 -2.20 1.16
C VAL A 28 -9.17 -1.96 0.68
N PHE A 29 -8.97 -1.86 -0.64
CA PHE A 29 -7.68 -1.56 -1.25
C PHE A 29 -7.11 -0.24 -0.73
N SER A 30 -7.91 0.83 -0.74
CA SER A 30 -7.47 2.15 -0.29
C SER A 30 -7.11 2.17 1.19
N VAL A 31 -7.93 1.56 2.05
CA VAL A 31 -7.66 1.46 3.49
C VAL A 31 -6.41 0.64 3.77
N LEU A 32 -6.32 -0.57 3.19
CA LEU A 32 -5.16 -1.46 3.41
C LEU A 32 -3.86 -0.83 2.92
N THR A 33 -3.88 -0.18 1.76
CA THR A 33 -2.70 0.50 1.24
C THR A 33 -2.24 1.64 2.16
N VAL A 34 -3.16 2.47 2.65
CA VAL A 34 -2.80 3.54 3.59
C VAL A 34 -2.21 2.97 4.87
N ILE A 35 -2.83 1.96 5.46
CA ILE A 35 -2.32 1.32 6.68
C ILE A 35 -0.92 0.74 6.45
N LEU A 36 -0.72 0.01 5.36
CA LEU A 36 0.55 -0.66 5.09
C LEU A 36 1.66 0.34 4.74
N THR A 37 1.37 1.37 3.93
CA THR A 37 2.37 2.40 3.60
C THR A 37 2.81 3.20 4.83
N VAL A 38 1.87 3.54 5.71
CA VAL A 38 2.17 4.21 6.98
C VAL A 38 2.95 3.29 7.90
N ALA A 39 2.51 2.05 8.07
CA ALA A 39 3.18 1.08 8.94
C ALA A 39 4.63 0.80 8.49
N VAL A 40 4.82 0.48 7.21
CA VAL A 40 6.15 0.22 6.65
C VAL A 40 7.01 1.48 6.71
N GLY A 41 6.48 2.63 6.30
CA GLY A 41 7.19 3.91 6.36
C GLY A 41 7.62 4.28 7.78
N MET A 42 6.74 4.11 8.76
CA MET A 42 7.02 4.39 10.18
C MET A 42 8.08 3.45 10.75
N VAL A 43 7.96 2.14 10.51
CA VAL A 43 8.95 1.16 10.97
C VAL A 43 10.32 1.46 10.38
N LEU A 44 10.40 1.71 9.07
CA LEU A 44 11.67 2.06 8.41
C LEU A 44 12.23 3.40 8.91
N ALA A 45 11.38 4.40 9.16
CA ALA A 45 11.81 5.67 9.75
C ALA A 45 12.44 5.48 11.14
N CYS A 46 11.80 4.68 12.00
CA CYS A 46 12.34 4.35 13.33
C CYS A 46 13.69 3.60 13.22
N LEU A 47 13.77 2.60 12.32
CA LEU A 47 15.01 1.83 12.12
C LEU A 47 16.17 2.70 11.63
N VAL A 48 15.92 3.57 10.64
CA VAL A 48 16.95 4.45 10.06
C VAL A 48 17.39 5.55 11.03
N GLN A 49 16.54 5.92 11.99
CA GLN A 49 16.91 6.89 13.04
C GLN A 49 17.51 6.25 14.29
N TRP A 50 17.53 4.94 14.40
CA TRP A 50 18.11 4.25 15.54
C TRP A 50 19.58 4.67 15.76
N GLU A 51 19.93 5.09 16.96
CA GLU A 51 21.24 5.68 17.25
C GLU A 51 22.40 4.75 16.96
N SER A 52 22.28 3.46 17.26
CA SER A 52 23.31 2.46 17.06
C SER A 52 23.50 2.03 15.60
N LEU A 53 22.64 2.45 14.68
CA LEU A 53 22.73 2.05 13.27
C LEU A 53 23.88 2.78 12.59
N LYS A 54 24.92 2.05 12.19
CA LYS A 54 26.04 2.56 11.41
C LYS A 54 25.64 2.72 9.93
N GLY A 55 26.09 3.81 9.28
CA GLY A 55 25.79 4.00 7.85
C GLY A 55 24.37 4.49 7.55
N LYS A 56 23.69 5.14 8.49
CA LYS A 56 22.31 5.67 8.35
C LYS A 56 22.06 6.41 7.04
N ALA A 57 23.03 7.20 6.56
CA ALA A 57 22.89 7.98 5.34
C ALA A 57 22.71 7.08 4.11
N ILE A 58 23.43 5.97 4.03
CA ILE A 58 23.35 5.02 2.91
C ILE A 58 21.98 4.34 2.92
N TYR A 59 21.54 3.82 4.06
CA TYR A 59 20.21 3.20 4.17
C TYR A 59 19.09 4.17 3.82
N ARG A 60 19.20 5.44 4.28
CA ARG A 60 18.22 6.48 3.95
C ARG A 60 18.14 6.72 2.44
N VAL A 61 19.27 6.85 1.76
CA VAL A 61 19.31 7.06 0.31
C VAL A 61 18.72 5.87 -0.42
N LEU A 62 19.11 4.63 -0.07
CA LEU A 62 18.61 3.41 -0.71
C LEU A 62 17.10 3.23 -0.52
N LEU A 63 16.56 3.53 0.67
CA LEU A 63 15.14 3.38 0.97
C LEU A 63 14.29 4.49 0.34
N ILE A 64 14.85 5.66 0.05
CA ILE A 64 14.15 6.74 -0.65
C ILE A 64 14.24 6.58 -2.18
N LEU A 65 15.21 5.82 -2.68
CA LEU A 65 15.45 5.65 -4.12
C LEU A 65 14.21 5.25 -4.93
N PRO A 66 13.30 4.38 -4.45
CA PRO A 66 12.07 4.08 -5.16
C PRO A 66 11.20 5.30 -5.48
N TYR A 67 11.22 6.31 -4.64
CA TYR A 67 10.46 7.55 -4.84
C TYR A 67 11.05 8.44 -5.95
N ALA A 68 12.33 8.30 -6.24
CA ALA A 68 13.00 9.05 -7.32
C ALA A 68 12.68 8.50 -8.72
N VAL A 69 12.20 7.27 -8.82
CA VAL A 69 11.82 6.64 -10.10
C VAL A 69 10.38 6.98 -10.42
N PRO A 70 10.06 7.44 -11.66
CA PRO A 70 8.68 7.66 -12.06
C PRO A 70 7.81 6.41 -11.83
N SER A 71 6.67 6.56 -11.15
CA SER A 71 5.84 5.44 -10.68
C SER A 71 5.42 4.49 -11.81
N PHE A 72 5.10 5.01 -13.00
CA PHE A 72 4.70 4.17 -14.12
C PHE A 72 5.81 3.22 -14.60
N ILE A 73 7.08 3.65 -14.53
CA ILE A 73 8.24 2.79 -14.85
C ILE A 73 8.33 1.66 -13.82
N SER A 74 8.25 2.01 -12.54
CA SER A 74 8.27 1.02 -11.46
C SER A 74 7.16 0.00 -11.59
N ILE A 75 5.92 0.44 -11.91
CA ILE A 75 4.77 -0.45 -12.11
C ILE A 75 5.03 -1.45 -13.24
N LEU A 76 5.58 -0.99 -14.38
CA LEU A 76 5.89 -1.86 -15.51
C LEU A 76 7.02 -2.86 -15.19
N ILE A 77 8.02 -2.45 -14.42
CA ILE A 77 9.06 -3.35 -13.91
C ILE A 77 8.42 -4.43 -13.03
N PHE A 78 7.57 -4.05 -12.08
CA PHE A 78 6.87 -5.01 -11.23
C PHE A 78 5.98 -5.96 -12.03
N LYS A 79 5.32 -5.49 -13.07
CA LYS A 79 4.54 -6.35 -13.97
C LYS A 79 5.41 -7.46 -14.59
N GLY A 80 6.65 -7.14 -14.97
CA GLY A 80 7.63 -8.12 -15.42
C GLY A 80 8.07 -9.08 -14.33
N LEU A 81 8.43 -8.55 -13.15
CA LEU A 81 8.88 -9.33 -11.98
C LEU A 81 7.85 -10.35 -11.50
N PHE A 82 6.56 -9.98 -11.55
CA PHE A 82 5.44 -10.85 -11.20
C PHE A 82 4.97 -11.76 -12.34
N ASN A 83 5.62 -11.75 -13.51
CA ASN A 83 5.22 -12.61 -14.61
C ASN A 83 5.22 -14.08 -14.18
N GLN A 84 4.14 -14.81 -14.53
CA GLN A 84 3.92 -16.18 -14.06
C GLN A 84 4.94 -17.18 -14.62
N SER A 85 5.41 -16.95 -15.86
CA SER A 85 6.26 -17.90 -16.57
C SER A 85 7.75 -17.64 -16.36
N PHE A 86 8.16 -16.36 -16.36
CA PHE A 86 9.57 -15.96 -16.34
C PHE A 86 9.90 -14.90 -15.28
N GLY A 87 8.94 -14.49 -14.47
CA GLY A 87 9.15 -13.48 -13.44
C GLY A 87 10.00 -13.99 -12.28
N GLU A 88 10.96 -13.18 -11.86
CA GLU A 88 11.93 -13.49 -10.82
C GLU A 88 11.27 -13.81 -9.48
N ILE A 89 10.13 -13.17 -9.18
CA ILE A 89 9.39 -13.42 -7.93
C ILE A 89 8.91 -14.87 -7.87
N ASN A 90 8.31 -15.39 -8.95
CA ASN A 90 7.90 -16.79 -8.99
C ASN A 90 9.09 -17.76 -9.02
N MET A 91 10.21 -17.38 -9.62
CA MET A 91 11.44 -18.19 -9.56
C MET A 91 11.96 -18.29 -8.12
N MET A 92 12.02 -17.17 -7.39
CA MET A 92 12.44 -17.16 -5.99
C MET A 92 11.46 -17.92 -5.08
N LEU A 93 10.15 -17.70 -5.23
CA LEU A 93 9.14 -18.40 -4.43
C LEU A 93 9.14 -19.90 -4.70
N SER A 94 9.35 -20.31 -5.95
CA SER A 94 9.48 -21.72 -6.32
C SER A 94 10.73 -22.37 -5.72
N ALA A 95 11.86 -21.65 -5.73
CA ALA A 95 13.12 -22.16 -5.18
C ALA A 95 13.10 -22.28 -3.64
N LEU A 96 12.47 -21.33 -2.94
CA LEU A 96 12.46 -21.26 -1.48
C LEU A 96 11.31 -22.05 -0.85
N PHE A 97 10.12 -22.02 -1.47
CA PHE A 97 8.88 -22.52 -0.89
C PHE A 97 8.15 -23.54 -1.77
N GLY A 98 8.61 -23.79 -3.00
CA GLY A 98 7.94 -24.69 -3.94
C GLY A 98 6.62 -24.19 -4.50
N ILE A 99 6.31 -22.89 -4.40
CA ILE A 99 5.03 -22.30 -4.83
C ILE A 99 5.22 -21.39 -6.04
N LYS A 100 4.18 -21.33 -6.90
CA LYS A 100 4.12 -20.44 -8.08
C LYS A 100 2.74 -19.79 -8.14
N PRO A 101 2.51 -18.69 -7.40
CA PRO A 101 1.24 -18.00 -7.41
C PRO A 101 0.85 -17.50 -8.81
N ALA A 102 -0.44 -17.55 -9.10
CA ALA A 102 -1.02 -17.12 -10.37
C ALA A 102 -1.43 -15.64 -10.32
N TRP A 103 -0.45 -14.74 -10.21
CA TRP A 103 -0.62 -13.31 -9.94
C TRP A 103 -1.61 -12.56 -10.82
N PHE A 104 -1.81 -13.00 -12.06
CA PHE A 104 -2.71 -12.35 -13.02
C PHE A 104 -4.00 -13.11 -13.29
N SER A 105 -4.10 -14.37 -12.84
CA SER A 105 -5.22 -15.26 -13.14
C SER A 105 -6.08 -15.58 -11.93
N ASP A 106 -5.51 -15.52 -10.72
CA ASP A 106 -6.25 -15.73 -9.48
C ASP A 106 -6.59 -14.40 -8.80
N PRO A 107 -7.87 -14.16 -8.45
CA PRO A 107 -8.30 -12.90 -7.85
C PRO A 107 -7.58 -12.53 -6.55
N THR A 108 -7.29 -13.52 -5.71
CA THR A 108 -6.68 -13.29 -4.39
C THR A 108 -5.22 -12.86 -4.52
N THR A 109 -4.46 -13.57 -5.34
CA THR A 109 -3.05 -13.25 -5.59
C THR A 109 -2.91 -11.94 -6.38
N ALA A 110 -3.81 -11.65 -7.33
CA ALA A 110 -3.83 -10.38 -8.07
C ALA A 110 -4.05 -9.19 -7.13
N ARG A 111 -5.01 -9.27 -6.21
CA ARG A 111 -5.26 -8.24 -5.20
C ARG A 111 -4.06 -8.05 -4.26
N SER A 112 -3.45 -9.16 -3.83
CA SER A 112 -2.25 -9.13 -2.98
C SER A 112 -1.08 -8.47 -3.70
N MET A 113 -0.85 -8.80 -4.97
CA MET A 113 0.18 -8.19 -5.81
C MET A 113 0.01 -6.67 -5.89
N ILE A 114 -1.19 -6.19 -6.17
CA ILE A 114 -1.48 -4.75 -6.27
C ILE A 114 -1.19 -4.04 -4.95
N ILE A 115 -1.61 -4.61 -3.83
CA ILE A 115 -1.34 -4.05 -2.49
C ILE A 115 0.15 -3.99 -2.21
N ILE A 116 0.91 -5.05 -2.54
CA ILE A 116 2.36 -5.11 -2.36
C ILE A 116 3.04 -4.02 -3.19
N VAL A 117 2.74 -3.94 -4.48
CA VAL A 117 3.34 -2.95 -5.38
C VAL A 117 3.00 -1.53 -4.94
N ASN A 118 1.74 -1.27 -4.59
CA ASN A 118 1.32 0.06 -4.15
C ASN A 118 1.95 0.46 -2.81
N THR A 119 2.10 -0.49 -1.90
CA THR A 119 2.83 -0.28 -0.63
C THR A 119 4.29 0.09 -0.89
N TRP A 120 4.95 -0.62 -1.80
CA TRP A 120 6.33 -0.33 -2.18
C TRP A 120 6.49 1.05 -2.82
N LEU A 121 5.54 1.49 -3.64
CA LEU A 121 5.54 2.83 -4.23
C LEU A 121 5.28 3.94 -3.20
N GLY A 122 4.44 3.67 -2.20
CA GLY A 122 3.97 4.68 -1.25
C GLY A 122 4.80 4.81 0.03
N TYR A 123 5.48 3.73 0.49
CA TYR A 123 6.18 3.77 1.78
C TYR A 123 7.29 4.84 1.87
N PRO A 124 8.07 5.17 0.80
CA PRO A 124 9.17 6.12 0.98
C PRO A 124 8.70 7.51 1.35
N TYR A 125 7.57 7.95 0.79
CA TYR A 125 6.95 9.22 1.14
C TYR A 125 6.54 9.24 2.63
N MET A 126 5.85 8.20 3.10
CA MET A 126 5.46 8.08 4.50
C MET A 126 6.68 7.96 5.43
N MET A 127 7.73 7.28 4.99
CA MET A 127 9.00 7.20 5.74
C MET A 127 9.64 8.58 5.94
N ILE A 128 9.71 9.41 4.89
CA ILE A 128 10.26 10.76 4.96
C ILE A 128 9.46 11.62 5.95
N LEU A 129 8.13 11.56 5.88
CA LEU A 129 7.25 12.29 6.80
C LEU A 129 7.45 11.83 8.24
N CYS A 130 7.44 10.53 8.48
CA CYS A 130 7.67 9.97 9.81
C CYS A 130 9.05 10.35 10.36
N MET A 131 10.10 10.37 9.52
CA MET A 131 11.43 10.82 9.93
C MET A 131 11.46 12.28 10.38
N GLY A 132 10.68 13.14 9.72
CA GLY A 132 10.53 14.54 10.14
C GLY A 132 9.79 14.67 11.48
N LEU A 133 8.69 13.94 11.63
CA LEU A 133 7.88 13.96 12.85
C LEU A 133 8.60 13.34 14.06
N LEU A 134 9.36 12.26 13.86
CA LEU A 134 10.16 11.64 14.93
C LEU A 134 11.15 12.63 15.55
N LYS A 135 11.78 13.50 14.74
CA LYS A 135 12.71 14.53 15.23
C LYS A 135 12.03 15.64 16.01
N ALA A 136 10.73 15.80 15.90
CA ALA A 136 9.95 16.80 16.63
C ALA A 136 9.49 16.30 18.00
N ILE A 137 9.67 15.00 18.32
CA ILE A 137 9.36 14.44 19.63
C ILE A 137 10.50 14.82 20.58
N PRO A 138 10.23 15.50 21.71
CA PRO A 138 11.26 15.84 22.70
C PRO A 138 11.89 14.59 23.31
N ASP A 139 13.22 14.59 23.43
CA ASP A 139 13.97 13.48 24.03
C ASP A 139 13.62 13.26 25.51
N ASP A 140 13.24 14.33 26.23
CA ASP A 140 12.80 14.28 27.64
C ASP A 140 11.69 13.26 27.88
N LEU A 141 10.81 13.00 26.88
CA LEU A 141 9.76 12.00 27.00
C LEU A 141 10.33 10.57 27.06
N TYR A 142 11.39 10.31 26.34
CA TYR A 142 12.07 9.02 26.34
C TYR A 142 12.94 8.84 27.58
N GLU A 143 13.58 9.92 28.04
CA GLU A 143 14.35 9.92 29.30
C GLU A 143 13.45 9.67 30.50
N ALA A 144 12.32 10.36 30.60
CA ALA A 144 11.34 10.15 31.65
C ALA A 144 10.79 8.70 31.63
N SER A 145 10.46 8.18 30.46
CA SER A 145 9.98 6.80 30.33
C SER A 145 11.03 5.75 30.70
N ALA A 146 12.30 6.03 30.43
CA ALA A 146 13.41 5.18 30.85
C ALA A 146 13.58 5.13 32.36
N MET A 147 13.36 6.27 33.07
CA MET A 147 13.32 6.32 34.52
C MET A 147 12.18 5.48 35.11
N ASP A 148 11.05 5.40 34.39
CA ASP A 148 9.92 4.54 34.75
C ASP A 148 10.12 3.06 34.35
N GLY A 149 11.26 2.70 33.79
CA GLY A 149 11.60 1.34 33.34
C GLY A 149 10.92 0.88 32.07
N ALA A 150 10.44 1.78 31.24
CA ALA A 150 9.78 1.44 29.99
C ALA A 150 10.77 0.91 28.94
N GLY A 151 10.44 -0.24 28.34
CA GLY A 151 11.23 -0.81 27.25
C GLY A 151 10.90 -0.19 25.88
N PRO A 152 11.71 -0.50 24.82
CA PRO A 152 11.56 0.08 23.48
C PRO A 152 10.15 -0.13 22.87
N PHE A 153 9.55 -1.29 23.05
CA PHE A 153 8.18 -1.57 22.57
C PHE A 153 7.13 -0.72 23.30
N GLN A 154 7.28 -0.51 24.62
CA GLN A 154 6.37 0.36 25.37
C GLN A 154 6.49 1.81 24.88
N ASN A 155 7.70 2.29 24.67
CA ASN A 155 7.96 3.62 24.13
C ASN A 155 7.37 3.79 22.75
N PHE A 156 7.52 2.80 21.87
CA PHE A 156 6.92 2.85 20.55
C PHE A 156 5.39 2.97 20.60
N PHE A 157 4.71 2.07 21.31
CA PHE A 157 3.24 2.05 21.31
C PHE A 157 2.59 3.13 22.19
N LYS A 158 3.25 3.57 23.27
CA LYS A 158 2.67 4.54 24.22
C LYS A 158 3.09 5.98 23.97
N ILE A 159 4.24 6.21 23.35
CA ILE A 159 4.79 7.56 23.10
C ILE A 159 4.88 7.83 21.60
N THR A 160 5.70 7.07 20.88
CA THR A 160 6.02 7.35 19.48
C THR A 160 4.81 7.26 18.58
N LEU A 161 4.11 6.14 18.58
CA LEU A 161 2.97 5.88 17.71
C LEU A 161 1.83 6.90 17.86
N PRO A 162 1.34 7.22 19.08
CA PRO A 162 0.29 8.21 19.24
C PRO A 162 0.69 9.62 18.81
N LEU A 163 1.94 10.00 19.04
CA LEU A 163 2.47 11.31 18.65
C LEU A 163 2.67 11.44 17.14
N LEU A 164 2.95 10.34 16.44
CA LEU A 164 3.06 10.31 14.98
C LEU A 164 1.70 10.25 14.29
N ILE A 165 0.77 9.44 14.78
CA ILE A 165 -0.53 9.24 14.11
C ILE A 165 -1.35 10.52 14.05
N LYS A 166 -1.35 11.34 15.10
CA LYS A 166 -2.12 12.59 15.14
C LYS A 166 -1.79 13.52 13.97
N PRO A 167 -0.54 13.95 13.74
CA PRO A 167 -0.19 14.80 12.59
C PRO A 167 -0.24 14.08 11.25
N LEU A 168 -0.15 12.73 11.21
CA LEU A 168 -0.30 11.96 9.98
C LEU A 168 -1.75 11.78 9.54
N THR A 169 -2.73 11.93 10.43
CA THR A 169 -4.15 11.67 10.11
C THR A 169 -4.65 12.44 8.87
N PRO A 170 -4.44 13.76 8.71
CA PRO A 170 -4.85 14.46 7.49
C PRO A 170 -4.21 13.91 6.21
N LEU A 171 -2.95 13.51 6.31
CA LEU A 171 -2.21 12.92 5.19
C LEU A 171 -2.69 11.50 4.85
N MET A 172 -3.11 10.74 5.86
CA MET A 172 -3.74 9.42 5.67
C MET A 172 -5.08 9.55 4.94
N ILE A 173 -5.88 10.56 5.28
CA ILE A 173 -7.15 10.83 4.59
C ILE A 173 -6.90 11.24 3.13
N ALA A 174 -5.93 12.12 2.88
CA ALA A 174 -5.55 12.50 1.52
C ALA A 174 -5.01 11.29 0.73
N SER A 175 -4.20 10.45 1.35
CA SER A 175 -3.68 9.21 0.76
C SER A 175 -4.80 8.21 0.45
N PHE A 176 -5.82 8.10 1.31
CA PHE A 176 -7.01 7.30 1.03
C PHE A 176 -7.72 7.79 -0.24
N ALA A 177 -8.00 9.09 -0.34
CA ALA A 177 -8.65 9.66 -1.52
C ALA A 177 -7.83 9.47 -2.80
N PHE A 178 -6.49 9.60 -2.72
CA PHE A 178 -5.59 9.32 -3.83
C PHE A 178 -5.66 7.85 -4.27
N ASN A 179 -5.60 6.91 -3.33
CA ASN A 179 -5.67 5.48 -3.64
C ASN A 179 -7.05 5.05 -4.13
N PHE A 180 -8.11 5.68 -3.66
CA PHE A 180 -9.47 5.43 -4.14
C PHE A 180 -9.62 5.72 -5.64
N ASN A 181 -8.86 6.66 -6.17
CA ASN A 181 -8.84 7.07 -7.59
C ASN A 181 -7.56 6.62 -8.32
N ASN A 182 -6.90 5.57 -7.87
CA ASN A 182 -5.59 5.16 -8.42
C ASN A 182 -5.72 4.32 -9.69
N PHE A 183 -6.21 4.95 -10.77
CA PHE A 183 -6.39 4.32 -12.08
C PHE A 183 -5.08 3.81 -12.68
N VAL A 184 -4.01 4.62 -12.60
CA VAL A 184 -2.73 4.34 -13.31
C VAL A 184 -2.11 3.02 -12.84
N LEU A 185 -2.10 2.76 -11.55
CA LEU A 185 -1.58 1.50 -11.00
C LEU A 185 -2.34 0.29 -11.55
N ILE A 186 -3.67 0.35 -11.47
CA ILE A 186 -4.54 -0.75 -11.89
C ILE A 186 -4.42 -0.99 -13.39
N GLN A 187 -4.50 0.07 -14.19
CA GLN A 187 -4.42 -0.02 -15.65
C GLN A 187 -3.09 -0.60 -16.13
N LEU A 188 -1.96 -0.15 -15.57
CA LEU A 188 -0.65 -0.60 -16.01
C LEU A 188 -0.28 -1.99 -15.47
N LEU A 189 -0.68 -2.32 -14.26
CA LEU A 189 -0.29 -3.58 -13.62
C LEU A 189 -1.16 -4.75 -14.07
N THR A 190 -2.49 -4.63 -13.97
CA THR A 190 -3.45 -5.72 -14.16
C THR A 190 -4.51 -5.45 -15.22
N ASN A 191 -4.65 -4.21 -15.68
CA ASN A 191 -5.78 -3.79 -16.55
C ASN A 191 -7.16 -4.14 -15.93
N GLY A 192 -7.27 -4.05 -14.59
CA GLY A 192 -8.48 -4.40 -13.83
C GLY A 192 -8.67 -5.89 -13.57
N GLY A 193 -7.89 -6.77 -14.23
CA GLY A 193 -8.06 -8.23 -14.17
C GLY A 193 -7.70 -8.89 -12.85
N PRO A 194 -7.96 -10.18 -12.72
CA PRO A 194 -8.65 -11.06 -13.66
C PRO A 194 -10.14 -10.71 -13.80
N ASP A 195 -10.72 -11.05 -14.97
CA ASP A 195 -12.10 -10.73 -15.29
C ASP A 195 -13.10 -11.52 -14.44
N ARG A 196 -14.23 -10.90 -14.15
CA ARG A 196 -15.36 -11.57 -13.48
C ARG A 196 -16.16 -12.35 -14.51
N LEU A 197 -16.21 -13.66 -14.34
CA LEU A 197 -17.03 -14.53 -15.20
C LEU A 197 -18.50 -14.41 -14.81
N GLY A 198 -19.40 -14.41 -15.83
CA GLY A 198 -20.85 -14.40 -15.62
C GLY A 198 -21.46 -13.04 -15.32
N THR A 199 -20.76 -11.94 -15.57
CA THR A 199 -21.30 -10.58 -15.50
C THR A 199 -21.66 -10.05 -16.88
N THR A 200 -22.74 -9.26 -16.96
CA THR A 200 -23.18 -8.60 -18.22
C THR A 200 -22.38 -7.36 -18.53
N THR A 201 -21.75 -6.76 -17.55
CA THR A 201 -20.85 -5.61 -17.66
C THR A 201 -19.40 -6.04 -17.50
N PRO A 202 -18.48 -5.59 -18.39
CA PRO A 202 -17.06 -5.84 -18.22
C PRO A 202 -16.60 -5.31 -16.85
N ALA A 203 -16.07 -6.18 -16.02
CA ALA A 203 -15.57 -5.83 -14.70
C ALA A 203 -14.52 -6.85 -14.27
N GLY A 204 -13.45 -6.40 -13.65
CA GLY A 204 -12.43 -7.26 -13.08
C GLY A 204 -12.46 -7.30 -11.56
N TYR A 205 -11.68 -8.20 -10.99
CA TYR A 205 -11.55 -8.34 -9.54
C TYR A 205 -10.66 -7.26 -8.91
N THR A 206 -9.85 -6.58 -9.72
CA THR A 206 -8.94 -5.53 -9.26
C THR A 206 -9.33 -4.15 -9.78
N ASP A 207 -10.43 -4.02 -10.54
CA ASP A 207 -10.97 -2.73 -10.95
C ASP A 207 -11.28 -1.85 -9.74
N LEU A 208 -11.16 -0.52 -9.95
CA LEU A 208 -11.54 0.49 -8.98
C LEU A 208 -12.72 1.31 -9.52
N LEU A 209 -13.48 1.91 -8.60
CA LEU A 209 -14.47 2.92 -8.92
C LEU A 209 -13.76 4.26 -9.21
N VAL A 210 -13.39 4.45 -10.46
CA VAL A 210 -12.72 5.67 -10.94
C VAL A 210 -13.60 6.38 -11.96
#